data_04bf6ca9de3cac5d82246715b92c0f6b
#
_entry.id   04bf6ca9de3cac5d82246715b92c0f6b
#
_cell.length_a   1.000
_cell.length_b   1.000
_cell.length_c   1.000
_cell.angle_alpha   90.00
_cell.angle_beta   90.00
_cell.angle_gamma   90.00
#
_symmetry.space_group_name_H-M   'P 1'
#
loop_
_entity.id
_entity.type
_entity.pdbx_description
1 polymer ?
#
loop_
_entity_poly.entity_id
_entity_poly.type
_entity_poly.pdbx_seq_one_letter_code
_entity_poly.pdbx_strand_id
1 'polypeptide(L)'
;DKANGNWISGWNFLDKWRVGPLSHLPEHKKSRAWNRYYLLPLLFGLVGMVYHYKNDWKSLMVVLVFFIMTGIAIIVYLNQYSPQPRERDYAYVASFCAFAIWIGMGTGAFASGMTKWINGRKSILLTTGLNLLCVTGVLAAQGWNDHNRSNRYATTQMAKAYLDSCASNAILFTFGDNDTFPLWYLQEVENYRTDIRVCNLSLLSLDWYIEQMKRKVYESAPLPIQLDFSFYKQGTHDYIYFISDDDSLTDTLNLCSIFEQMSVEPQKFKYVIETDTIDYLPSNRFVLNIDKTAVLNHGVIDSDQKDRIVDRMFFEIPGREFEKNTLIVL
;
A
#
# COMPACT_ATOMS: atom_id res chain seq x y z
N ASP A 1 12.98 -6.65 -16.49
CA ASP A 1 14.38 -7.01 -16.33
C ASP A 1 14.52 -8.54 -16.44
N LYS A 2 15.33 -9.03 -17.38
CA LYS A 2 15.53 -10.46 -17.62
C LYS A 2 16.14 -11.19 -16.41
N ALA A 3 16.79 -10.46 -15.52
CA ALA A 3 17.43 -10.99 -14.32
C ALA A 3 16.50 -11.09 -13.11
N ASN A 4 15.39 -10.34 -13.07
CA ASN A 4 14.58 -10.14 -11.86
C ASN A 4 13.33 -11.02 -11.79
N GLY A 5 13.43 -12.26 -12.23
CA GLY A 5 12.45 -13.26 -11.82
C GLY A 5 11.10 -13.21 -12.52
N ASN A 6 11.06 -12.75 -13.74
CA ASN A 6 9.88 -12.97 -14.58
C ASN A 6 9.58 -14.46 -14.68
N TRP A 7 8.30 -14.79 -14.80
CA TRP A 7 7.85 -16.17 -14.96
C TRP A 7 8.62 -16.92 -16.07
N ILE A 8 8.77 -18.22 -15.91
CA ILE A 8 9.27 -19.14 -16.93
C ILE A 8 8.19 -20.16 -17.24
N SER A 9 8.16 -20.61 -18.50
CA SER A 9 7.19 -21.62 -18.92
C SER A 9 7.53 -23.02 -18.41
N GLY A 10 8.78 -23.31 -18.19
CA GLY A 10 9.34 -24.64 -17.94
C GLY A 10 9.77 -25.38 -19.21
N TRP A 11 9.42 -24.86 -20.38
CA TRP A 11 9.83 -25.40 -21.69
C TRP A 11 11.08 -24.69 -22.16
N ASN A 12 12.21 -25.37 -22.17
CA ASN A 12 13.52 -24.78 -22.45
C ASN A 12 13.58 -24.00 -23.79
N PHE A 13 12.87 -24.45 -24.82
CA PHE A 13 12.86 -23.78 -26.13
C PHE A 13 12.13 -22.44 -26.08
N LEU A 14 11.00 -22.35 -25.37
CA LEU A 14 10.26 -21.11 -25.18
C LEU A 14 11.01 -20.15 -24.27
N ASP A 15 11.55 -20.66 -23.17
CA ASP A 15 12.25 -19.85 -22.18
C ASP A 15 13.55 -19.28 -22.78
N LYS A 16 14.28 -20.07 -23.58
CA LYS A 16 15.47 -19.60 -24.30
C LYS A 16 15.16 -18.47 -25.29
N TRP A 17 14.04 -18.59 -26.02
CA TRP A 17 13.60 -17.55 -26.94
C TRP A 17 13.19 -16.26 -26.22
N ARG A 18 12.48 -16.37 -25.10
CA ARG A 18 11.94 -15.22 -24.36
C ARG A 18 12.97 -14.51 -23.48
N VAL A 19 13.73 -15.24 -22.67
CA VAL A 19 14.64 -14.68 -21.64
C VAL A 19 16.12 -14.87 -21.98
N GLY A 20 16.43 -15.61 -23.05
CA GLY A 20 17.80 -15.96 -23.44
C GLY A 20 18.30 -17.24 -22.76
N PRO A 21 19.57 -17.64 -22.99
CA PRO A 21 20.11 -18.86 -22.43
C PRO A 21 20.24 -18.76 -20.91
N LEU A 22 19.50 -19.60 -20.20
CA LEU A 22 19.49 -19.68 -18.73
C LEU A 22 20.82 -20.19 -18.15
N SER A 23 21.67 -20.79 -19.00
CA SER A 23 22.98 -21.32 -18.59
C SER A 23 23.98 -20.26 -18.12
N HIS A 24 23.81 -19.03 -18.55
CA HIS A 24 24.67 -17.90 -18.18
C HIS A 24 24.29 -17.22 -16.87
N LEU A 25 23.21 -17.66 -16.22
CA LEU A 25 22.72 -17.11 -14.96
C LEU A 25 22.75 -18.19 -13.87
N PRO A 26 23.92 -18.48 -13.28
CA PRO A 26 24.06 -19.56 -12.29
C PRO A 26 23.14 -19.38 -11.07
N GLU A 27 22.81 -18.15 -10.70
CA GLU A 27 21.92 -17.81 -9.59
C GLU A 27 20.49 -18.28 -9.85
N HIS A 28 20.00 -18.20 -11.08
CA HIS A 28 18.65 -18.61 -11.44
C HIS A 28 18.44 -20.13 -11.42
N LYS A 29 19.46 -20.92 -11.62
CA LYS A 29 19.36 -22.38 -11.47
C LYS A 29 19.12 -22.81 -10.02
N LYS A 30 19.48 -21.96 -9.07
CA LYS A 30 19.34 -22.19 -7.62
C LYS A 30 18.14 -21.44 -7.02
N SER A 31 17.54 -20.48 -7.75
CA SER A 31 16.42 -19.73 -7.24
C SER A 31 15.16 -20.58 -7.18
N ARG A 32 14.58 -20.69 -5.98
CA ARG A 32 13.27 -21.32 -5.76
C ARG A 32 12.10 -20.48 -6.22
N ALA A 33 12.33 -19.21 -6.56
CA ALA A 33 11.31 -18.29 -7.02
C ALA A 33 10.84 -18.54 -8.48
N TRP A 34 11.57 -19.37 -9.22
CA TRP A 34 11.24 -19.70 -10.61
C TRP A 34 10.39 -20.94 -10.69
N ASN A 35 9.07 -20.75 -10.73
CA ASN A 35 8.07 -21.81 -10.80
C ASN A 35 7.85 -22.26 -12.25
N ARG A 36 7.78 -23.57 -12.48
CA ARG A 36 7.60 -24.18 -13.81
C ARG A 36 6.22 -24.78 -13.89
N TYR A 37 5.28 -24.04 -14.46
CA TYR A 37 3.89 -24.49 -14.58
C TYR A 37 3.59 -25.20 -15.92
N TYR A 38 4.58 -25.29 -16.81
CA TYR A 38 4.51 -25.93 -18.14
C TYR A 38 3.33 -25.46 -18.99
N LEU A 39 2.82 -24.26 -18.76
CA LEU A 39 1.63 -23.69 -19.38
C LEU A 39 0.35 -24.54 -19.20
N LEU A 40 0.35 -25.50 -18.28
CA LEU A 40 -0.79 -26.40 -18.09
C LEU A 40 -2.09 -25.66 -17.74
N PRO A 41 -2.12 -24.70 -16.79
CA PRO A 41 -3.33 -23.92 -16.53
C PRO A 41 -3.84 -23.17 -17.77
N LEU A 42 -2.93 -22.60 -18.56
CA LEU A 42 -3.26 -21.90 -19.79
C LEU A 42 -3.90 -22.83 -20.83
N LEU A 43 -3.30 -24.01 -21.05
CA LEU A 43 -3.81 -24.99 -21.99
C LEU A 43 -5.20 -25.50 -21.61
N PHE A 44 -5.41 -25.84 -20.33
CA PHE A 44 -6.73 -26.23 -19.84
C PHE A 44 -7.76 -25.11 -19.98
N GLY A 45 -7.37 -23.86 -19.66
CA GLY A 45 -8.24 -22.70 -19.80
C GLY A 45 -8.64 -22.42 -21.25
N LEU A 46 -7.71 -22.50 -22.19
CA LEU A 46 -8.01 -22.31 -23.62
C LEU A 46 -8.92 -23.38 -24.17
N VAL A 47 -8.67 -24.64 -23.82
CA VAL A 47 -9.57 -25.76 -24.19
C VAL A 47 -10.96 -25.54 -23.59
N GLY A 48 -11.03 -25.09 -22.33
CA GLY A 48 -12.30 -24.79 -21.67
C GLY A 48 -13.04 -23.62 -22.30
N MET A 49 -12.33 -22.58 -22.73
CA MET A 49 -12.92 -21.46 -23.44
C MET A 49 -13.55 -21.90 -24.78
N VAL A 50 -12.84 -22.71 -25.56
CA VAL A 50 -13.38 -23.27 -26.80
C VAL A 50 -14.59 -24.18 -26.54
N TYR A 51 -14.54 -25.00 -25.51
CA TYR A 51 -15.65 -25.85 -25.11
C TYR A 51 -16.86 -25.02 -24.67
N HIS A 52 -16.65 -23.96 -23.89
CA HIS A 52 -17.67 -23.04 -23.43
C HIS A 52 -18.35 -22.35 -24.64
N TYR A 53 -17.55 -21.82 -25.57
CA TYR A 53 -18.05 -21.21 -26.82
C TYR A 53 -18.98 -22.15 -27.60
N LYS A 54 -18.60 -23.42 -27.73
CA LYS A 54 -19.38 -24.39 -28.49
C LYS A 54 -20.68 -24.81 -27.84
N ASN A 55 -20.73 -24.79 -26.51
CA ASN A 55 -21.90 -25.26 -25.75
C ASN A 55 -22.84 -24.13 -25.32
N ASP A 56 -22.27 -22.99 -24.89
CA ASP A 56 -23.05 -21.82 -24.44
C ASP A 56 -22.26 -20.53 -24.66
N TRP A 57 -22.36 -19.97 -25.84
CA TRP A 57 -21.67 -18.74 -26.18
C TRP A 57 -22.18 -17.52 -25.38
N LYS A 58 -23.45 -17.52 -24.92
CA LYS A 58 -24.03 -16.42 -24.15
C LYS A 58 -23.38 -16.31 -22.78
N SER A 59 -23.28 -17.43 -22.09
CA SER A 59 -22.59 -17.51 -20.81
C SER A 59 -21.07 -17.24 -20.97
N LEU A 60 -20.46 -17.69 -22.07
CA LEU A 60 -19.08 -17.32 -22.38
C LEU A 60 -18.90 -15.80 -22.41
N MET A 61 -19.79 -15.07 -23.09
CA MET A 61 -19.68 -13.60 -23.18
C MET A 61 -19.71 -12.93 -21.80
N VAL A 62 -20.52 -13.43 -20.88
CA VAL A 62 -20.56 -12.90 -19.51
C VAL A 62 -19.20 -13.09 -18.81
N VAL A 63 -18.64 -14.30 -18.88
CA VAL A 63 -17.33 -14.60 -18.27
C VAL A 63 -16.21 -13.84 -18.97
N LEU A 64 -16.31 -13.69 -20.31
CA LEU A 64 -15.31 -12.94 -21.08
C LEU A 64 -15.30 -11.44 -20.75
N VAL A 65 -16.49 -10.82 -20.65
CA VAL A 65 -16.61 -9.43 -20.21
C VAL A 65 -16.04 -9.27 -18.80
N PHE A 66 -16.39 -10.18 -17.89
CA PHE A 66 -15.84 -10.16 -16.54
C PHE A 66 -14.31 -10.27 -16.56
N PHE A 67 -13.75 -11.21 -17.33
CA PHE A 67 -12.29 -11.37 -17.48
C PHE A 67 -11.61 -10.10 -18.03
N ILE A 68 -12.16 -9.51 -19.10
CA ILE A 68 -11.60 -8.31 -19.74
C ILE A 68 -11.69 -7.10 -18.80
N MET A 69 -12.86 -6.87 -18.19
CA MET A 69 -13.09 -5.70 -17.34
C MET A 69 -12.25 -5.73 -16.07
N THR A 70 -12.07 -6.90 -15.46
CA THR A 70 -11.29 -7.05 -14.23
C THR A 70 -9.79 -7.34 -14.48
N GLY A 71 -9.39 -7.53 -15.71
CA GLY A 71 -8.00 -7.75 -16.12
C GLY A 71 -7.48 -6.61 -17.00
N ILE A 72 -7.70 -6.71 -18.31
CA ILE A 72 -7.14 -5.79 -19.30
C ILE A 72 -7.60 -4.34 -19.07
N ALA A 73 -8.88 -4.12 -18.77
CA ALA A 73 -9.40 -2.78 -18.50
C ALA A 73 -8.78 -2.18 -17.23
N ILE A 74 -8.54 -2.97 -16.19
CA ILE A 74 -7.82 -2.52 -14.98
C ILE A 74 -6.38 -2.13 -15.31
N ILE A 75 -5.68 -2.90 -16.17
CA ILE A 75 -4.32 -2.56 -16.60
C ILE A 75 -4.29 -1.19 -17.27
N VAL A 76 -5.22 -0.96 -18.19
CA VAL A 76 -5.34 0.32 -18.91
C VAL A 76 -5.71 1.47 -17.95
N TYR A 77 -6.68 1.23 -17.07
CA TYR A 77 -7.13 2.23 -16.09
C TYR A 77 -6.03 2.65 -15.11
N LEU A 78 -5.32 1.68 -14.54
CA LEU A 78 -4.26 1.95 -13.56
C LEU A 78 -3.04 2.60 -14.20
N ASN A 79 -2.82 2.40 -15.50
CA ASN A 79 -1.69 2.95 -16.26
C ASN A 79 -0.37 2.95 -15.46
N GLN A 80 -0.04 1.80 -14.87
CA GLN A 80 1.08 1.70 -13.93
C GLN A 80 2.41 2.01 -14.61
N TYR A 81 3.22 2.83 -13.93
CA TYR A 81 4.57 3.15 -14.36
C TYR A 81 5.45 1.90 -14.35
N SER A 82 6.20 1.67 -15.44
CA SER A 82 6.94 0.43 -15.65
C SER A 82 7.96 0.06 -14.54
N PRO A 83 8.81 0.97 -14.01
CA PRO A 83 9.69 0.65 -12.90
C PRO A 83 8.96 0.73 -11.55
N GLN A 84 8.22 -0.29 -11.20
CA GLN A 84 7.58 -0.38 -9.88
C GLN A 84 8.42 -1.21 -8.91
N PRO A 85 8.45 -0.87 -7.61
CA PRO A 85 9.19 -1.62 -6.61
C PRO A 85 8.64 -3.03 -6.38
N ARG A 86 7.36 -3.27 -6.71
CA ARG A 86 6.73 -4.60 -6.69
C ARG A 86 5.59 -4.70 -7.69
N GLU A 87 5.35 -5.91 -8.17
CA GLU A 87 4.18 -6.23 -8.97
C GLU A 87 2.89 -6.16 -8.13
N ARG A 88 1.80 -5.69 -8.74
CA ARG A 88 0.48 -5.54 -8.10
C ARG A 88 -0.53 -6.53 -8.65
N ASP A 89 -0.16 -7.80 -8.72
CA ASP A 89 -0.99 -8.88 -9.30
C ASP A 89 -2.36 -9.02 -8.62
N TYR A 90 -2.47 -8.62 -7.37
CA TYR A 90 -3.75 -8.62 -6.64
C TYR A 90 -4.82 -7.73 -7.30
N ALA A 91 -4.42 -6.73 -8.08
CA ALA A 91 -5.37 -5.89 -8.81
C ALA A 91 -6.15 -6.67 -9.89
N TYR A 92 -5.59 -7.78 -10.36
CA TYR A 92 -6.15 -8.61 -11.44
C TYR A 92 -6.74 -9.93 -10.94
N VAL A 93 -6.86 -10.12 -9.64
CA VAL A 93 -7.30 -11.40 -9.03
C VAL A 93 -8.65 -11.88 -9.56
N ALA A 94 -9.56 -10.97 -9.85
CA ALA A 94 -10.87 -11.32 -10.38
C ALA A 94 -10.80 -11.88 -11.82
N SER A 95 -9.86 -11.41 -12.64
CA SER A 95 -9.62 -12.02 -13.97
C SER A 95 -9.03 -13.42 -13.87
N PHE A 96 -8.18 -13.67 -12.86
CA PHE A 96 -7.67 -15.02 -12.60
C PHE A 96 -8.79 -15.96 -12.16
N CYS A 97 -9.74 -15.48 -11.34
CA CYS A 97 -10.93 -16.25 -10.99
C CYS A 97 -11.79 -16.58 -12.22
N ALA A 98 -12.00 -15.61 -13.12
CA ALA A 98 -12.71 -15.86 -14.38
C ALA A 98 -12.00 -16.90 -15.24
N PHE A 99 -10.68 -16.83 -15.33
CA PHE A 99 -9.90 -17.81 -16.09
C PHE A 99 -9.96 -19.22 -15.47
N ALA A 100 -10.02 -19.31 -14.14
CA ALA A 100 -10.16 -20.58 -13.43
C ALA A 100 -11.48 -21.32 -13.77
N ILE A 101 -12.56 -20.58 -14.11
CA ILE A 101 -13.80 -21.17 -14.61
C ILE A 101 -13.51 -21.95 -15.91
N TRP A 102 -12.75 -21.36 -16.84
CA TRP A 102 -12.39 -22.05 -18.09
C TRP A 102 -11.45 -23.22 -17.87
N ILE A 103 -10.56 -23.18 -16.88
CA ILE A 103 -9.75 -24.35 -16.49
C ILE A 103 -10.67 -25.51 -16.06
N GLY A 104 -11.68 -25.23 -15.25
CA GLY A 104 -12.69 -26.22 -14.85
C GLY A 104 -13.49 -26.76 -16.05
N MET A 105 -13.91 -25.89 -16.96
CA MET A 105 -14.60 -26.28 -18.20
C MET A 105 -13.72 -27.09 -19.14
N GLY A 106 -12.42 -26.85 -19.16
CA GLY A 106 -11.45 -27.68 -19.88
C GLY A 106 -11.47 -29.13 -19.41
N THR A 107 -11.62 -29.35 -18.09
CA THR A 107 -11.82 -30.70 -17.55
C THR A 107 -13.09 -31.37 -18.10
N GLY A 108 -14.18 -30.58 -18.17
CA GLY A 108 -15.43 -31.04 -18.78
C GLY A 108 -15.28 -31.41 -20.27
N ALA A 109 -14.50 -30.61 -21.02
CA ALA A 109 -14.19 -30.88 -22.42
C ALA A 109 -13.45 -32.22 -22.60
N PHE A 110 -12.41 -32.46 -21.79
CA PHE A 110 -11.68 -33.71 -21.81
C PHE A 110 -12.56 -34.89 -21.39
N ALA A 111 -13.40 -34.71 -20.35
CA ALA A 111 -14.35 -35.73 -19.91
C ALA A 111 -15.32 -36.13 -21.05
N SER A 112 -15.90 -35.14 -21.70
CA SER A 112 -16.81 -35.37 -22.83
C SER A 112 -16.13 -36.09 -24.01
N GLY A 113 -14.88 -35.72 -24.30
CA GLY A 113 -14.09 -36.39 -25.33
C GLY A 113 -13.81 -37.88 -25.02
N MET A 114 -13.51 -38.17 -23.76
CA MET A 114 -13.20 -39.54 -23.29
C MET A 114 -14.41 -40.45 -23.14
N THR A 115 -15.63 -39.90 -23.06
CA THR A 115 -16.87 -40.75 -22.94
C THR A 115 -17.07 -41.64 -24.14
N LYS A 116 -16.43 -41.36 -25.28
CA LYS A 116 -16.44 -42.22 -26.44
C LYS A 116 -15.75 -43.58 -26.25
N TRP A 117 -14.86 -43.66 -25.27
CA TRP A 117 -13.99 -44.83 -25.03
C TRP A 117 -14.20 -45.48 -23.67
N ILE A 118 -14.63 -44.67 -22.67
CA ILE A 118 -14.85 -45.18 -21.30
C ILE A 118 -16.18 -44.66 -20.74
N ASN A 119 -16.70 -45.38 -19.75
CA ASN A 119 -17.93 -45.00 -19.05
C ASN A 119 -17.84 -43.52 -18.52
N GLY A 120 -18.91 -42.77 -18.68
CA GLY A 120 -18.97 -41.36 -18.35
C GLY A 120 -18.51 -41.01 -16.91
N ARG A 121 -18.89 -41.83 -15.92
CA ARG A 121 -18.40 -41.60 -14.53
C ARG A 121 -16.90 -41.81 -14.40
N LYS A 122 -16.34 -42.83 -15.05
CA LYS A 122 -14.88 -43.08 -15.04
C LYS A 122 -14.15 -41.97 -15.79
N SER A 123 -14.71 -41.46 -16.88
CA SER A 123 -14.17 -40.32 -17.65
C SER A 123 -14.07 -39.09 -16.78
N ILE A 124 -15.15 -38.73 -16.08
CA ILE A 124 -15.17 -37.56 -15.19
C ILE A 124 -14.15 -37.72 -14.05
N LEU A 125 -14.11 -38.83 -13.37
CA LEU A 125 -13.16 -39.08 -12.28
C LEU A 125 -11.70 -39.00 -12.77
N LEU A 126 -11.40 -39.62 -13.91
CA LEU A 126 -10.06 -39.64 -14.45
C LEU A 126 -9.61 -38.24 -14.89
N THR A 127 -10.45 -37.48 -15.60
CA THR A 127 -10.12 -36.14 -16.08
C THR A 127 -10.05 -35.11 -14.94
N THR A 128 -10.92 -35.25 -13.92
CA THR A 128 -10.84 -34.42 -12.70
C THR A 128 -9.54 -34.72 -11.95
N GLY A 129 -9.21 -35.99 -11.77
CA GLY A 129 -7.95 -36.41 -11.13
C GLY A 129 -6.72 -35.90 -11.90
N LEU A 130 -6.76 -35.96 -13.24
CA LEU A 130 -5.70 -35.44 -14.09
C LEU A 130 -5.55 -33.90 -13.95
N ASN A 131 -6.67 -33.16 -13.94
CA ASN A 131 -6.64 -31.71 -13.73
C ASN A 131 -6.09 -31.36 -12.35
N LEU A 132 -6.58 -32.03 -11.30
CA LEU A 132 -6.06 -31.82 -9.95
C LEU A 132 -4.56 -32.09 -9.85
N LEU A 133 -4.06 -33.08 -10.56
CA LEU A 133 -2.64 -33.42 -10.57
C LEU A 133 -1.83 -32.41 -11.40
N CYS A 134 -2.27 -32.15 -12.64
CA CYS A 134 -1.51 -31.34 -13.59
C CYS A 134 -1.61 -29.83 -13.35
N VAL A 135 -2.72 -29.35 -12.80
CA VAL A 135 -2.91 -27.92 -12.52
C VAL A 135 -2.68 -27.66 -11.03
N THR A 136 -3.58 -28.15 -10.17
CA THR A 136 -3.53 -27.84 -8.74
C THR A 136 -2.30 -28.46 -8.06
N GLY A 137 -1.96 -29.69 -8.39
CA GLY A 137 -0.79 -30.40 -7.82
C GLY A 137 0.52 -29.73 -8.22
N VAL A 138 0.66 -29.34 -9.49
CA VAL A 138 1.86 -28.62 -9.96
C VAL A 138 1.94 -27.22 -9.34
N LEU A 139 0.81 -26.50 -9.25
CA LEU A 139 0.75 -25.21 -8.55
C LEU A 139 1.15 -25.35 -7.08
N ALA A 140 0.61 -26.35 -6.38
CA ALA A 140 0.96 -26.60 -4.99
C ALA A 140 2.44 -26.94 -4.82
N ALA A 141 2.96 -27.85 -5.64
CA ALA A 141 4.36 -28.29 -5.55
C ALA A 141 5.37 -27.18 -5.87
N GLN A 142 5.09 -26.36 -6.87
CA GLN A 142 5.99 -25.28 -7.29
C GLN A 142 5.80 -24.00 -6.47
N GLY A 143 4.54 -23.63 -6.17
CA GLY A 143 4.20 -22.38 -5.50
C GLY A 143 4.22 -22.45 -3.96
N TRP A 144 4.32 -23.65 -3.35
CA TRP A 144 4.30 -23.79 -1.89
C TRP A 144 5.33 -22.93 -1.19
N ASN A 145 6.55 -22.90 -1.72
CA ASN A 145 7.64 -22.12 -1.18
C ASN A 145 7.33 -20.62 -1.16
N ASP A 146 6.66 -20.10 -2.20
CA ASP A 146 6.34 -18.67 -2.32
C ASP A 146 5.22 -18.27 -1.36
N HIS A 147 4.30 -19.18 -1.07
CA HIS A 147 3.14 -18.92 -0.21
C HIS A 147 3.38 -19.31 1.25
N ASN A 148 4.42 -20.08 1.55
CA ASN A 148 4.73 -20.46 2.92
C ASN A 148 5.28 -19.25 3.71
N ARG A 149 4.52 -18.83 4.71
CA ARG A 149 4.85 -17.73 5.63
C ARG A 149 5.32 -18.20 7.02
N SER A 150 5.39 -19.51 7.26
CA SER A 150 5.58 -20.09 8.59
C SER A 150 6.84 -19.65 9.35
N ASN A 151 7.85 -19.13 8.67
CA ASN A 151 9.10 -18.68 9.30
C ASN A 151 9.47 -17.23 8.94
N ARG A 152 8.49 -16.41 8.60
CA ARG A 152 8.71 -15.01 8.18
C ARG A 152 8.39 -14.06 9.32
N TYR A 153 9.26 -13.99 10.31
CA TYR A 153 9.10 -13.14 11.49
C TYR A 153 9.84 -11.79 11.42
N ALA A 154 10.54 -11.49 10.33
CA ALA A 154 11.35 -10.28 10.23
C ALA A 154 10.55 -9.00 10.50
N THR A 155 9.35 -8.89 9.92
CA THR A 155 8.46 -7.73 10.10
C THR A 155 8.01 -7.60 11.56
N THR A 156 7.62 -8.70 12.20
CA THR A 156 7.18 -8.70 13.62
C THR A 156 8.34 -8.35 14.54
N GLN A 157 9.53 -8.89 14.29
CA GLN A 157 10.73 -8.57 15.10
C GLN A 157 11.16 -7.12 14.94
N MET A 158 11.10 -6.57 13.72
CA MET A 158 11.39 -5.17 13.46
C MET A 158 10.38 -4.25 14.18
N ALA A 159 9.10 -4.58 14.10
CA ALA A 159 8.06 -3.83 14.80
C ALA A 159 8.23 -3.90 16.34
N LYS A 160 8.61 -5.05 16.90
CA LYS A 160 8.95 -5.17 18.32
C LYS A 160 10.12 -4.26 18.69
N ALA A 161 11.19 -4.28 17.88
CA ALA A 161 12.34 -3.43 18.11
C ALA A 161 12.00 -1.92 18.10
N TYR A 162 11.09 -1.47 17.23
CA TYR A 162 10.60 -0.10 17.24
C TYR A 162 9.87 0.23 18.54
N LEU A 163 8.91 -0.61 18.94
CA LEU A 163 8.16 -0.38 20.18
C LEU A 163 9.06 -0.47 21.42
N ASP A 164 10.04 -1.35 21.44
CA ASP A 164 10.97 -1.52 22.57
C ASP A 164 11.94 -0.34 22.70
N SER A 165 12.25 0.33 21.59
CA SER A 165 13.10 1.52 21.59
C SER A 165 12.39 2.77 22.14
N CYS A 166 11.06 2.74 22.26
CA CYS A 166 10.28 3.85 22.75
C CYS A 166 10.22 3.87 24.29
N ALA A 167 10.27 5.07 24.87
CA ALA A 167 9.96 5.28 26.28
C ALA A 167 8.51 4.87 26.61
N SER A 168 8.20 4.65 27.88
CA SER A 168 6.83 4.39 28.29
C SER A 168 5.92 5.56 27.96
N ASN A 169 4.70 5.27 27.49
CA ASN A 169 3.71 6.26 27.08
C ASN A 169 4.18 7.21 25.96
N ALA A 170 5.14 6.80 25.14
CA ALA A 170 5.64 7.60 24.02
C ALA A 170 4.59 7.71 22.89
N ILE A 171 4.74 8.77 22.09
CA ILE A 171 4.06 8.91 20.80
C ILE A 171 5.07 8.52 19.72
N LEU A 172 4.73 7.49 18.93
CA LEU A 172 5.56 7.02 17.83
C LEU A 172 4.92 7.46 16.50
N PHE A 173 5.56 8.40 15.84
CA PHE A 173 5.13 8.81 14.50
C PHE A 173 5.68 7.84 13.43
N THR A 174 4.81 7.40 12.55
CA THR A 174 5.14 6.53 11.41
C THR A 174 4.68 7.16 10.11
N PHE A 175 5.26 6.72 8.99
CA PHE A 175 4.87 7.23 7.69
C PHE A 175 4.55 6.09 6.71
N GLY A 176 3.25 5.94 6.39
CA GLY A 176 2.76 4.92 5.47
C GLY A 176 2.47 3.56 6.12
N ASP A 177 1.95 2.65 5.31
CA ASP A 177 1.37 1.38 5.75
C ASP A 177 2.41 0.39 6.28
N ASN A 178 3.56 0.31 5.59
CA ASN A 178 4.59 -0.68 5.89
C ASN A 178 5.21 -0.50 7.28
N ASP A 179 5.31 0.74 7.75
CA ASP A 179 5.83 1.06 9.07
C ASP A 179 4.76 0.93 10.15
N THR A 180 3.50 1.26 9.82
CA THR A 180 2.39 1.36 10.77
C THR A 180 1.71 0.03 11.06
N PHE A 181 1.32 -0.73 10.03
CA PHE A 181 0.49 -1.93 10.19
C PHE A 181 1.14 -3.04 11.02
N PRO A 182 2.47 -3.28 10.92
CA PRO A 182 3.10 -4.25 11.81
C PRO A 182 3.06 -3.84 13.29
N LEU A 183 3.12 -2.54 13.60
CA LEU A 183 3.00 -2.02 14.96
C LEU A 183 1.57 -2.20 15.48
N TRP A 184 0.58 -1.84 14.69
CA TRP A 184 -0.83 -2.08 15.03
C TRP A 184 -1.12 -3.56 15.22
N TYR A 185 -0.58 -4.44 14.38
CA TYR A 185 -0.71 -5.89 14.59
C TYR A 185 -0.20 -6.32 15.98
N LEU A 186 0.95 -5.83 16.40
CA LEU A 186 1.49 -6.13 17.73
C LEU A 186 0.60 -5.61 18.86
N GLN A 187 0.07 -4.41 18.72
CA GLN A 187 -0.80 -3.79 19.73
C GLN A 187 -2.18 -4.45 19.77
N GLU A 188 -2.83 -4.64 18.63
CA GLU A 188 -4.22 -5.12 18.53
C GLU A 188 -4.34 -6.65 18.69
N VAL A 189 -3.34 -7.42 18.25
CA VAL A 189 -3.41 -8.89 18.25
C VAL A 189 -2.57 -9.51 19.34
N GLU A 190 -1.36 -8.99 19.56
CA GLU A 190 -0.44 -9.53 20.59
C GLU A 190 -0.51 -8.76 21.92
N ASN A 191 -1.30 -7.68 22.02
CA ASN A 191 -1.38 -6.78 23.19
C ASN A 191 0.00 -6.30 23.67
N TYR A 192 0.89 -6.00 22.71
CA TYR A 192 2.27 -5.66 22.98
C TYR A 192 2.48 -4.16 22.97
N ARG A 193 3.04 -3.60 24.05
CA ARG A 193 3.32 -2.17 24.21
C ARG A 193 2.13 -1.27 23.86
N THR A 194 0.98 -1.56 24.42
CA THR A 194 -0.27 -0.80 24.25
C THR A 194 -0.24 0.58 24.95
N ASP A 195 0.83 0.84 25.71
CA ASP A 195 1.16 2.14 26.28
C ASP A 195 1.63 3.16 25.25
N ILE A 196 2.15 2.70 24.08
CA ILE A 196 2.68 3.57 23.04
C ILE A 196 1.57 4.00 22.08
N ARG A 197 1.50 5.29 21.80
CA ARG A 197 0.57 5.82 20.79
C ARG A 197 1.22 5.81 19.42
N VAL A 198 0.86 4.87 18.57
CA VAL A 198 1.30 4.85 17.16
C VAL A 198 0.43 5.80 16.36
N CYS A 199 1.05 6.79 15.73
CA CYS A 199 0.39 7.81 14.92
C CYS A 199 0.94 7.80 13.49
N ASN A 200 0.09 7.46 12.51
CA ASN A 200 0.46 7.47 11.11
C ASN A 200 0.28 8.88 10.54
N LEU A 201 1.38 9.50 10.11
CA LEU A 201 1.38 10.85 9.55
C LEU A 201 0.59 10.97 8.24
N SER A 202 0.56 9.92 7.42
CA SER A 202 -0.23 9.92 6.17
C SER A 202 -1.74 9.93 6.44
N LEU A 203 -2.19 9.34 7.55
CA LEU A 203 -3.59 9.33 7.95
C LEU A 203 -3.96 10.57 8.78
N LEU A 204 -2.98 11.27 9.34
CA LEU A 204 -3.22 12.44 10.19
C LEU A 204 -3.79 13.64 9.40
N SER A 205 -3.80 13.58 8.08
CA SER A 205 -4.50 14.53 7.21
C SER A 205 -6.02 14.29 7.11
N LEU A 206 -6.53 13.19 7.71
CA LEU A 206 -7.94 12.81 7.65
C LEU A 206 -8.65 13.15 8.97
N ASP A 207 -9.77 13.82 8.88
CA ASP A 207 -10.55 14.29 10.03
C ASP A 207 -10.96 13.15 11.00
N TRP A 208 -11.43 12.02 10.48
CA TRP A 208 -11.80 10.86 11.30
C TRP A 208 -10.60 10.28 12.07
N TYR A 209 -9.40 10.32 11.47
CA TYR A 209 -8.21 9.79 12.14
C TYR A 209 -7.71 10.73 13.23
N ILE A 210 -7.77 12.06 13.02
CA ILE A 210 -7.50 13.06 14.04
C ILE A 210 -8.42 12.84 15.24
N GLU A 211 -9.73 12.66 15.01
CA GLU A 211 -10.71 12.36 16.06
C GLU A 211 -10.39 11.05 16.79
N GLN A 212 -9.91 10.03 16.08
CA GLN A 212 -9.45 8.79 16.70
C GLN A 212 -8.23 9.02 17.59
N MET A 213 -7.28 9.85 17.15
CA MET A 213 -6.08 10.16 17.91
C MET A 213 -6.36 10.99 19.18
N LYS A 214 -7.45 11.75 19.21
CA LYS A 214 -7.93 12.51 20.38
C LYS A 214 -8.58 11.64 21.45
N ARG A 215 -8.74 10.33 21.22
CA ARG A 215 -9.35 9.40 22.19
C ARG A 215 -8.28 8.54 22.85
N LYS A 216 -8.51 8.19 24.12
CA LYS A 216 -7.70 7.17 24.78
C LYS A 216 -7.92 5.81 24.12
N VAL A 217 -6.84 5.08 23.88
CA VAL A 217 -6.87 3.69 23.36
C VAL A 217 -5.96 2.84 24.24
N TYR A 218 -6.50 1.77 24.80
CA TYR A 218 -5.80 0.92 25.76
C TYR A 218 -5.17 1.74 26.90
N GLU A 219 -3.86 1.61 27.08
CA GLU A 219 -3.09 2.35 28.11
C GLU A 219 -2.55 3.68 27.57
N SER A 220 -2.52 3.88 26.25
CA SER A 220 -1.97 5.09 25.64
C SER A 220 -2.89 6.30 25.82
N ALA A 221 -2.30 7.44 26.18
CA ALA A 221 -3.02 8.70 26.29
C ALA A 221 -3.47 9.23 24.91
N PRO A 222 -4.52 10.06 24.83
CA PRO A 222 -4.86 10.77 23.61
C PRO A 222 -3.73 11.71 23.19
N LEU A 223 -3.61 11.98 21.89
CA LEU A 223 -2.74 13.05 21.40
C LEU A 223 -3.24 14.40 21.93
N PRO A 224 -2.35 15.32 22.34
CA PRO A 224 -2.71 16.62 22.89
C PRO A 224 -3.16 17.62 21.82
N ILE A 225 -4.09 17.21 20.95
CA ILE A 225 -4.65 18.04 19.88
C ILE A 225 -5.80 18.86 20.46
N GLN A 226 -5.64 20.18 20.53
CA GLN A 226 -6.61 21.12 21.11
C GLN A 226 -7.56 21.72 20.08
N LEU A 227 -7.31 21.53 18.78
CA LEU A 227 -8.13 22.07 17.71
C LEU A 227 -9.54 21.44 17.70
N ASP A 228 -10.55 22.25 17.50
CA ASP A 228 -11.92 21.79 17.35
C ASP A 228 -12.13 21.06 16.00
N PHE A 229 -13.09 20.14 15.96
CA PHE A 229 -13.42 19.37 14.76
C PHE A 229 -13.72 20.25 13.55
N SER A 230 -14.38 21.39 13.76
CA SER A 230 -14.72 22.35 12.71
C SER A 230 -13.49 22.90 11.99
N PHE A 231 -12.32 22.90 12.64
CA PHE A 231 -11.09 23.42 12.05
C PHE A 231 -10.46 22.46 11.03
N TYR A 232 -10.49 21.14 11.27
CA TYR A 232 -9.86 20.13 10.42
C TYR A 232 -10.86 19.21 9.73
N LYS A 233 -12.15 19.53 9.79
CA LYS A 233 -13.20 18.82 9.02
C LYS A 233 -12.85 18.85 7.54
N GLN A 234 -13.01 17.72 6.85
CA GLN A 234 -12.79 17.62 5.42
C GLN A 234 -13.55 18.73 4.66
N GLY A 235 -12.88 19.41 3.75
CA GLY A 235 -13.41 20.54 2.98
C GLY A 235 -13.28 21.89 3.67
N THR A 236 -12.58 21.99 4.83
CA THR A 236 -12.33 23.29 5.49
C THR A 236 -10.90 23.78 5.30
N HIS A 237 -9.90 23.09 5.84
CA HIS A 237 -8.49 23.44 5.75
C HIS A 237 -7.67 22.25 5.21
N ASP A 238 -8.15 21.62 4.13
CA ASP A 238 -7.49 20.46 3.54
C ASP A 238 -6.13 20.81 2.92
N TYR A 239 -5.98 22.07 2.49
CA TYR A 239 -4.75 22.59 1.88
C TYR A 239 -4.45 23.99 2.43
N ILE A 240 -3.17 24.27 2.62
CA ILE A 240 -2.68 25.61 2.97
C ILE A 240 -1.71 26.05 1.89
N TYR A 241 -1.98 27.23 1.31
CA TYR A 241 -1.11 27.86 0.32
C TYR A 241 -0.18 28.82 1.02
N PHE A 242 1.08 28.84 0.61
CA PHE A 242 2.02 29.88 1.02
C PHE A 242 2.10 30.92 -0.10
N ILE A 243 1.64 32.12 0.16
CA ILE A 243 1.58 33.22 -0.80
C ILE A 243 2.26 34.43 -0.16
N SER A 244 3.24 35.02 -0.84
CA SER A 244 3.88 36.25 -0.42
C SER A 244 3.66 37.36 -1.45
N ASP A 245 3.33 38.54 -0.97
CA ASP A 245 3.18 39.73 -1.80
C ASP A 245 4.54 40.26 -2.29
N ASP A 246 5.63 39.92 -1.59
CA ASP A 246 7.00 40.22 -1.96
C ASP A 246 7.68 39.02 -2.65
N ASP A 247 8.74 39.29 -3.42
CA ASP A 247 9.49 38.28 -4.20
C ASP A 247 10.17 37.17 -3.34
N SER A 248 9.97 37.18 -2.02
CA SER A 248 10.52 36.16 -1.12
C SER A 248 9.60 35.85 0.06
N LEU A 249 9.33 34.58 0.29
CA LEU A 249 8.68 34.04 1.51
C LEU A 249 9.68 34.10 2.69
N THR A 250 10.09 35.31 3.09
CA THR A 250 11.20 35.48 4.05
C THR A 250 10.77 35.67 5.49
N ASP A 251 9.52 36.07 5.72
CA ASP A 251 9.03 36.32 7.06
C ASP A 251 8.91 35.01 7.86
N THR A 252 9.29 35.08 9.14
CA THR A 252 9.18 33.94 10.05
C THR A 252 7.94 34.11 10.94
N LEU A 253 7.01 33.18 10.85
CA LEU A 253 5.76 33.19 11.59
C LEU A 253 5.90 32.42 12.91
N ASN A 254 5.37 32.96 14.00
CA ASN A 254 5.25 32.18 15.23
C ASN A 254 4.11 31.17 15.09
N LEU A 255 4.44 29.87 15.14
CA LEU A 255 3.51 28.79 14.85
C LEU A 255 2.26 28.82 15.75
N CYS A 256 2.45 29.00 17.05
CA CYS A 256 1.32 29.03 18.00
C CYS A 256 0.41 30.23 17.74
N SER A 257 1.01 31.42 17.55
CA SER A 257 0.24 32.64 17.32
C SER A 257 -0.52 32.62 16.01
N ILE A 258 0.03 32.01 14.95
CA ILE A 258 -0.66 31.96 13.66
C ILE A 258 -1.89 31.06 13.71
N PHE A 259 -1.80 29.90 14.35
CA PHE A 259 -2.96 29.02 14.54
C PHE A 259 -4.05 29.65 15.42
N GLU A 260 -3.66 30.37 16.45
CA GLU A 260 -4.61 31.12 17.27
C GLU A 260 -5.32 32.20 16.44
N GLN A 261 -4.57 32.96 15.64
CA GLN A 261 -5.14 33.98 14.75
C GLN A 261 -6.07 33.37 13.68
N MET A 262 -5.69 32.25 13.08
CA MET A 262 -6.56 31.56 12.11
C MET A 262 -7.87 31.10 12.74
N SER A 263 -7.87 30.70 14.00
CA SER A 263 -9.07 30.29 14.73
C SER A 263 -9.97 31.47 15.08
N VAL A 264 -9.39 32.64 15.44
CA VAL A 264 -10.14 33.82 15.87
C VAL A 264 -10.60 34.66 14.67
N GLU A 265 -9.75 34.84 13.67
CA GLU A 265 -9.97 35.72 12.52
C GLU A 265 -9.71 35.01 11.20
N PRO A 266 -10.46 33.95 10.86
CA PRO A 266 -10.18 33.09 9.70
C PRO A 266 -10.21 33.85 8.37
N GLN A 267 -10.95 34.99 8.30
CA GLN A 267 -11.05 35.78 7.07
C GLN A 267 -9.73 36.45 6.66
N LYS A 268 -8.81 36.68 7.61
CA LYS A 268 -7.50 37.26 7.32
C LYS A 268 -6.58 36.31 6.53
N PHE A 269 -6.90 35.02 6.55
CA PHE A 269 -6.11 33.96 5.91
C PHE A 269 -6.81 33.41 4.67
N LYS A 270 -7.73 34.19 4.08
CA LYS A 270 -8.41 33.87 2.83
C LYS A 270 -7.84 34.65 1.68
N TYR A 271 -7.49 33.98 0.62
CA TYR A 271 -7.00 34.56 -0.62
C TYR A 271 -7.94 34.17 -1.77
N VAL A 272 -8.27 35.10 -2.64
CA VAL A 272 -9.18 34.85 -3.76
C VAL A 272 -8.34 34.65 -5.03
N ILE A 273 -8.42 33.47 -5.63
CA ILE A 273 -7.85 33.16 -6.93
C ILE A 273 -9.00 32.96 -7.91
N GLU A 274 -9.14 33.88 -8.86
CA GLU A 274 -10.25 33.88 -9.84
C GLU A 274 -11.62 33.84 -9.17
N THR A 275 -12.22 32.64 -9.06
CA THR A 275 -13.55 32.42 -8.43
C THR A 275 -13.46 31.68 -7.11
N ASP A 276 -12.31 31.12 -6.78
CA ASP A 276 -12.13 30.28 -5.61
C ASP A 276 -11.47 31.02 -4.45
N THR A 277 -11.92 30.71 -3.24
CA THR A 277 -11.32 31.24 -2.01
C THR A 277 -10.52 30.14 -1.33
N ILE A 278 -9.23 30.36 -1.16
CA ILE A 278 -8.32 29.39 -0.56
C ILE A 278 -7.78 29.89 0.77
N ASP A 279 -7.33 28.95 1.62
CA ASP A 279 -6.59 29.29 2.82
C ASP A 279 -5.12 29.51 2.50
N TYR A 280 -4.54 30.59 3.02
CA TYR A 280 -3.15 30.92 2.78
C TYR A 280 -2.43 31.37 4.06
N LEU A 281 -1.11 31.25 4.03
CA LEU A 281 -0.18 31.85 4.98
C LEU A 281 0.87 32.67 4.21
N PRO A 282 1.31 33.80 4.78
CA PRO A 282 2.25 34.70 4.09
C PRO A 282 3.70 34.18 4.08
N SER A 283 3.98 33.08 4.77
CA SER A 283 5.31 32.45 4.78
C SER A 283 5.24 30.97 5.09
N ASN A 284 6.22 30.21 4.59
CA ASN A 284 6.43 28.80 4.92
C ASN A 284 7.49 28.58 6.02
N ARG A 285 8.01 29.67 6.60
CA ARG A 285 9.01 29.65 7.67
C ARG A 285 8.36 29.90 9.02
N PHE A 286 8.67 29.03 9.96
CA PHE A 286 8.05 29.05 11.28
C PHE A 286 9.09 29.08 12.39
N VAL A 287 8.70 29.70 13.49
CA VAL A 287 9.43 29.65 14.77
C VAL A 287 8.51 29.09 15.84
N LEU A 288 9.06 28.16 16.63
CA LEU A 288 8.43 27.64 17.82
C LEU A 288 9.26 28.07 19.03
N ASN A 289 8.62 28.74 20.00
CA ASN A 289 9.26 29.04 21.28
C ASN A 289 9.30 27.79 22.14
N ILE A 290 10.45 27.50 22.75
CA ILE A 290 10.67 26.30 23.54
C ILE A 290 10.54 26.63 25.03
N ASP A 291 9.63 25.91 25.71
CA ASP A 291 9.56 25.94 27.17
C ASP A 291 10.64 25.01 27.75
N LYS A 292 11.78 25.61 28.14
CA LYS A 292 12.92 24.88 28.72
C LYS A 292 12.53 24.10 29.98
N THR A 293 11.60 24.64 30.78
CA THR A 293 11.14 23.98 32.00
C THR A 293 10.35 22.72 31.68
N ALA A 294 9.46 22.79 30.66
CA ALA A 294 8.73 21.63 30.21
C ALA A 294 9.65 20.55 29.60
N VAL A 295 10.65 20.94 28.83
CA VAL A 295 11.65 20.02 28.24
C VAL A 295 12.37 19.21 29.33
N LEU A 296 12.79 19.87 30.41
CA LEU A 296 13.46 19.23 31.55
C LEU A 296 12.49 18.36 32.36
N ASN A 297 11.30 18.86 32.67
CA ASN A 297 10.32 18.16 33.48
C ASN A 297 9.81 16.88 32.80
N HIS A 298 9.73 16.87 31.50
CA HIS A 298 9.34 15.68 30.73
C HIS A 298 10.51 14.76 30.38
N GLY A 299 11.74 15.06 30.83
CA GLY A 299 12.91 14.23 30.59
C GLY A 299 13.33 14.10 29.12
N VAL A 300 13.03 15.10 28.29
CA VAL A 300 13.42 15.12 26.88
C VAL A 300 14.94 15.23 26.76
N ILE A 301 15.55 15.96 27.68
CA ILE A 301 17.01 16.12 27.79
C ILE A 301 17.36 15.98 29.27
N ASP A 302 18.48 15.33 29.57
CA ASP A 302 18.99 15.21 30.93
C ASP A 302 19.39 16.57 31.49
N SER A 303 19.27 16.71 32.79
CA SER A 303 19.52 17.99 33.51
C SER A 303 20.95 18.50 33.36
N ASP A 304 21.92 17.61 33.12
CA ASP A 304 23.32 17.95 32.85
C ASP A 304 23.54 18.57 31.47
N GLN A 305 22.57 18.39 30.55
CA GLN A 305 22.60 18.92 29.21
C GLN A 305 21.67 20.13 28.97
N LYS A 306 21.16 20.73 30.06
CA LYS A 306 20.23 21.88 30.00
C LYS A 306 20.69 23.04 29.13
N ASP A 307 22.01 23.25 29.03
CA ASP A 307 22.61 24.33 28.23
C ASP A 307 22.49 24.10 26.75
N ARG A 308 22.11 22.91 26.29
CA ARG A 308 21.82 22.59 24.90
C ARG A 308 20.40 22.94 24.48
N ILE A 309 19.51 23.26 25.42
CA ILE A 309 18.13 23.63 25.11
C ILE A 309 18.12 25.03 24.51
N VAL A 310 17.71 25.12 23.25
CA VAL A 310 17.54 26.40 22.54
C VAL A 310 16.27 27.12 22.99
N ASP A 311 16.23 28.44 22.87
CA ASP A 311 15.03 29.23 23.19
C ASP A 311 13.97 29.12 22.09
N ARG A 312 14.42 28.94 20.84
CA ARG A 312 13.56 28.91 19.65
C ARG A 312 14.03 27.84 18.68
N MET A 313 13.08 27.17 18.08
CA MET A 313 13.32 26.25 16.97
C MET A 313 12.74 26.83 15.70
N PHE A 314 13.57 26.92 14.66
CA PHE A 314 13.16 27.38 13.34
C PHE A 314 13.03 26.20 12.40
N PHE A 315 12.00 26.19 11.59
CA PHE A 315 11.80 25.20 10.54
C PHE A 315 11.07 25.81 9.35
N GLU A 316 11.24 25.16 8.21
CA GLU A 316 10.62 25.54 6.95
C GLU A 316 9.82 24.35 6.45
N ILE A 317 8.58 24.58 6.01
CA ILE A 317 7.76 23.56 5.40
C ILE A 317 8.01 23.59 3.90
N PRO A 318 8.59 22.53 3.31
CA PRO A 318 8.78 22.47 1.87
C PRO A 318 7.43 22.32 1.17
N GLY A 319 7.21 23.10 0.12
CA GLY A 319 6.04 23.02 -0.74
C GLY A 319 6.42 22.79 -2.20
N ARG A 320 5.44 22.50 -3.03
CA ARG A 320 5.63 22.52 -4.49
C ARG A 320 5.36 23.94 -4.98
N GLU A 321 6.28 24.46 -5.76
CA GLU A 321 6.09 25.73 -6.46
C GLU A 321 4.97 25.55 -7.50
N PHE A 322 3.87 26.29 -7.33
CA PHE A 322 2.71 26.25 -8.22
C PHE A 322 2.78 27.41 -9.23
N GLU A 323 3.07 28.60 -8.73
CA GLU A 323 3.35 29.81 -9.48
C GLU A 323 4.49 30.57 -8.78
N LYS A 324 5.03 31.62 -9.43
CA LYS A 324 6.05 32.44 -8.81
C LYS A 324 5.53 32.97 -7.46
N ASN A 325 6.23 32.66 -6.37
CA ASN A 325 5.91 33.04 -4.98
C ASN A 325 4.68 32.31 -4.35
N THR A 326 4.22 31.20 -4.94
CA THR A 326 3.16 30.38 -4.37
C THR A 326 3.66 28.96 -4.16
N LEU A 327 3.60 28.45 -2.93
CA LEU A 327 3.92 27.06 -2.57
C LEU A 327 2.66 26.37 -2.07
N ILE A 328 2.43 25.14 -2.53
CA ILE A 328 1.33 24.29 -2.06
C ILE A 328 1.92 23.20 -1.16
N VAL A 329 1.34 23.02 0.00
CA VAL A 329 1.58 21.87 0.89
C VAL A 329 0.37 20.95 0.80
N LEU A 330 0.63 19.70 0.44
CA LEU A 330 -0.36 18.61 0.38
C LEU A 330 -0.36 17.86 1.69
#